data_4100241d231fcedac5aa4890584eee36
#
_entry.id   4100241d231fcedac5aa4890584eee36
#
_cell.length_a   1.000
_cell.length_b   1.000
_cell.length_c   1.000
_cell.angle_alpha   90.00
_cell.angle_beta   90.00
_cell.angle_gamma   90.00
#
_symmetry.space_group_name_H-M   'P 1'
#
loop_
_entity.id
_entity.type
_entity.pdbx_description
1 polymer ?
#
loop_
_entity_poly.entity_id
_entity_poly.type
_entity_poly.pdbx_seq_one_letter_code
_entity_poly.pdbx_strand_id
1 'polypeptide(L)'
;MAEEAYVGKGVKQDTLDQAKSRLFSSGEKLFCVVRGTAYREQKLHGRLHKMREGGLLLITSKRAMFYAKKIFGRFSQLVFPYDQISSVRCHKGMIGDELQLQVASGDVVIHAIPKGDGDIAAQNIRDLVATMKAQPALAVAAPQTDIADQIEKLGKLKEKGLITEEEFKQKKSDLLKRL
;
A
#
# COMPACT_ATOMS: atom_id res chain seq x y z
N MET A 1 -6.83 -25.29 -6.68
CA MET A 1 -5.37 -25.29 -6.95
C MET A 1 -4.84 -23.93 -6.50
N ALA A 2 -3.80 -23.88 -5.67
CA ALA A 2 -3.19 -22.60 -5.30
C ALA A 2 -2.43 -22.10 -6.55
N GLU A 3 -2.86 -20.98 -7.09
CA GLU A 3 -2.20 -20.35 -8.22
C GLU A 3 -0.81 -19.91 -7.76
N GLU A 4 0.23 -20.45 -8.40
CA GLU A 4 1.62 -20.16 -8.04
C GLU A 4 1.94 -18.71 -8.41
N ALA A 5 2.57 -17.98 -7.49
CA ALA A 5 2.88 -16.56 -7.72
C ALA A 5 3.87 -16.41 -8.88
N TYR A 6 3.60 -15.45 -9.77
CA TYR A 6 4.55 -15.11 -10.82
C TYR A 6 5.81 -14.45 -10.25
N VAL A 7 6.96 -15.03 -10.53
CA VAL A 7 8.27 -14.49 -10.13
C VAL A 7 9.02 -14.03 -11.38
N GLY A 8 9.16 -12.72 -11.52
CA GLY A 8 9.77 -12.08 -12.68
C GLY A 8 11.29 -12.33 -12.78
N LYS A 9 11.83 -12.01 -13.95
CA LYS A 9 13.23 -12.23 -14.29
C LYS A 9 14.18 -11.47 -13.35
N GLY A 10 15.20 -12.18 -12.83
CA GLY A 10 16.25 -11.59 -11.99
C GLY A 10 15.80 -11.17 -10.59
N VAL A 11 14.65 -11.66 -10.14
CA VAL A 11 14.24 -11.58 -8.74
C VAL A 11 15.11 -12.54 -7.93
N LYS A 12 15.77 -12.02 -6.89
CA LYS A 12 16.61 -12.84 -5.99
C LYS A 12 15.74 -13.39 -4.87
N GLN A 13 15.77 -14.70 -4.66
CA GLN A 13 14.92 -15.39 -3.68
C GLN A 13 15.16 -14.89 -2.25
N ASP A 14 16.43 -14.69 -1.85
CA ASP A 14 16.78 -14.16 -0.53
C ASP A 14 16.19 -12.77 -0.26
N THR A 15 16.13 -11.91 -1.29
CA THR A 15 15.53 -10.57 -1.20
C THR A 15 14.00 -10.65 -1.11
N LEU A 16 13.41 -11.59 -1.85
CA LEU A 16 11.97 -11.85 -1.79
C LEU A 16 11.56 -12.37 -0.42
N ASP A 17 12.30 -13.31 0.15
CA ASP A 17 12.01 -13.88 1.47
C ASP A 17 12.15 -12.83 2.57
N GLN A 18 13.16 -11.96 2.49
CA GLN A 18 13.30 -10.81 3.38
C GLN A 18 12.13 -9.83 3.25
N ALA A 19 11.67 -9.56 2.03
CA ALA A 19 10.51 -8.70 1.82
C ALA A 19 9.24 -9.32 2.41
N LYS A 20 9.00 -10.62 2.15
CA LYS A 20 7.84 -11.35 2.70
C LYS A 20 7.84 -11.32 4.24
N SER A 21 8.96 -11.66 4.87
CA SER A 21 9.06 -11.72 6.34
C SER A 21 8.83 -10.37 7.03
N ARG A 22 9.14 -9.26 6.34
CA ARG A 22 9.04 -7.91 6.89
C ARG A 22 7.73 -7.20 6.58
N LEU A 23 7.12 -7.52 5.43
CA LEU A 23 6.01 -6.73 4.90
C LEU A 23 4.67 -7.45 4.91
N PHE A 24 4.67 -8.79 4.84
CA PHE A 24 3.42 -9.53 4.72
C PHE A 24 2.67 -9.61 6.06
N SER A 25 1.40 -9.32 6.00
CA SER A 25 0.47 -9.56 7.11
C SER A 25 -0.08 -10.98 7.06
N SER A 26 -0.66 -11.44 8.16
CA SER A 26 -1.28 -12.77 8.23
C SER A 26 -2.29 -12.98 7.10
N GLY A 27 -2.19 -14.11 6.40
CA GLY A 27 -3.04 -14.47 5.27
C GLY A 27 -2.81 -13.67 3.98
N GLU A 28 -1.80 -12.81 3.91
CA GLU A 28 -1.47 -12.06 2.70
C GLU A 28 -0.77 -12.99 1.69
N LYS A 29 -1.33 -13.13 0.49
CA LYS A 29 -0.82 -13.99 -0.59
C LYS A 29 -0.11 -13.15 -1.64
N LEU A 30 1.04 -13.64 -2.13
CA LEU A 30 1.73 -13.06 -3.28
C LEU A 30 1.09 -13.56 -4.57
N PHE A 31 0.82 -12.66 -5.51
CA PHE A 31 0.38 -13.01 -6.87
C PHE A 31 1.49 -12.78 -7.89
N CYS A 32 2.22 -11.69 -7.76
CA CYS A 32 3.27 -11.35 -8.69
C CYS A 32 4.39 -10.60 -7.98
N VAL A 33 5.64 -10.83 -8.40
CA VAL A 33 6.79 -10.04 -7.99
C VAL A 33 7.70 -9.77 -9.18
N VAL A 34 8.08 -8.51 -9.37
CA VAL A 34 9.03 -8.10 -10.41
C VAL A 34 10.08 -7.17 -9.82
N ARG A 35 11.31 -7.21 -10.38
CA ARG A 35 12.34 -6.25 -10.01
C ARG A 35 12.19 -4.97 -10.80
N GLY A 36 12.60 -3.84 -10.22
CA GLY A 36 12.61 -2.55 -10.91
C GLY A 36 13.31 -1.48 -10.11
N THR A 37 13.25 -0.26 -10.59
CA THR A 37 13.78 0.92 -9.91
C THR A 37 12.64 1.93 -9.75
N ALA A 38 12.23 2.19 -8.52
CA ALA A 38 11.21 3.18 -8.21
C ALA A 38 11.80 4.59 -8.24
N TYR A 39 11.08 5.49 -8.88
CA TYR A 39 11.35 6.93 -8.89
C TYR A 39 10.17 7.63 -8.21
N ARG A 40 10.50 8.49 -7.28
CA ARG A 40 9.52 9.40 -6.67
C ARG A 40 10.16 10.76 -6.42
N GLU A 41 9.34 11.77 -6.47
CA GLU A 41 9.72 13.11 -6.03
C GLU A 41 9.25 13.30 -4.59
N GLN A 42 10.15 13.73 -3.71
CA GLN A 42 9.83 14.04 -2.32
C GLN A 42 10.26 15.47 -2.01
N LYS A 43 9.35 16.26 -1.48
CA LYS A 43 9.67 17.60 -0.95
C LYS A 43 10.32 17.45 0.43
N LEU A 44 11.60 17.73 0.54
CA LEU A 44 12.35 17.79 1.80
C LEU A 44 12.88 19.21 1.99
N HIS A 45 12.58 19.83 3.12
CA HIS A 45 13.02 21.20 3.45
C HIS A 45 12.73 22.23 2.33
N GLY A 46 11.57 22.15 1.70
CA GLY A 46 11.16 23.04 0.61
C GLY A 46 11.78 22.76 -0.76
N ARG A 47 12.70 21.80 -0.88
CA ARG A 47 13.33 21.38 -2.15
C ARG A 47 12.79 20.03 -2.63
N LEU A 48 12.62 19.90 -3.95
CA LEU A 48 12.23 18.65 -4.59
C LEU A 48 13.46 17.73 -4.68
N HIS A 49 13.40 16.58 -4.02
CA HIS A 49 14.40 15.53 -4.10
C HIS A 49 13.86 14.37 -4.94
N LYS A 50 14.60 14.01 -5.98
CA LYS A 50 14.32 12.81 -6.77
C LYS A 50 14.98 11.61 -6.10
N MET A 51 14.18 10.69 -5.56
CA MET A 51 14.68 9.46 -4.99
C MET A 51 14.62 8.35 -6.04
N ARG A 52 15.71 7.59 -6.15
CA ARG A 52 15.85 6.45 -7.04
C ARG A 52 16.29 5.24 -6.24
N GLU A 53 15.47 4.21 -6.20
CA GLU A 53 15.74 3.02 -5.40
C GLU A 53 15.46 1.75 -6.21
N GLY A 54 16.49 0.89 -6.38
CA GLY A 54 16.32 -0.44 -6.96
C GLY A 54 15.71 -1.40 -5.95
N GLY A 55 14.76 -2.23 -6.39
CA GLY A 55 14.06 -3.12 -5.47
C GLY A 55 13.08 -4.07 -6.17
N LEU A 56 12.12 -4.54 -5.42
CA LEU A 56 11.05 -5.45 -5.84
C LEU A 56 9.68 -4.80 -5.72
N LEU A 57 8.89 -4.86 -6.78
CA LEU A 57 7.47 -4.60 -6.75
C LEU A 57 6.75 -5.92 -6.45
N LEU A 58 6.07 -5.99 -5.32
CA LEU A 58 5.28 -7.14 -4.86
C LEU A 58 3.79 -6.80 -5.01
N ILE A 59 3.06 -7.68 -5.66
CA ILE A 59 1.63 -7.57 -5.88
C ILE A 59 0.96 -8.70 -5.10
N THR A 60 0.17 -8.33 -4.09
CA THR A 60 -0.39 -9.27 -3.12
C THR A 60 -1.92 -9.24 -3.15
N SER A 61 -2.54 -10.11 -2.37
CA SER A 61 -4.00 -10.13 -2.22
C SER A 61 -4.60 -8.89 -1.53
N LYS A 62 -3.76 -8.04 -0.91
CA LYS A 62 -4.23 -6.88 -0.14
C LYS A 62 -3.80 -5.53 -0.72
N ARG A 63 -2.63 -5.48 -1.36
CA ARG A 63 -2.01 -4.23 -1.82
C ARG A 63 -0.85 -4.50 -2.77
N ALA A 64 -0.44 -3.50 -3.51
CA ALA A 64 0.87 -3.51 -4.16
C ALA A 64 1.90 -2.81 -3.25
N MET A 65 3.14 -3.28 -3.27
CA MET A 65 4.22 -2.74 -2.42
C MET A 65 5.53 -2.73 -3.19
N PHE A 66 6.34 -1.68 -2.98
CA PHE A 66 7.72 -1.65 -3.45
C PHE A 66 8.67 -1.77 -2.26
N TYR A 67 9.57 -2.75 -2.31
CA TYR A 67 10.57 -3.02 -1.29
C TYR A 67 11.96 -2.79 -1.85
N ALA A 68 12.74 -1.91 -1.22
CA ALA A 68 14.14 -1.67 -1.57
C ALA A 68 15.04 -1.94 -0.37
N LYS A 69 15.97 -2.88 -0.54
CA LYS A 69 16.99 -3.20 0.47
C LYS A 69 18.06 -2.12 0.45
N LYS A 70 18.41 -1.60 1.62
CA LYS A 70 19.50 -0.64 1.84
C LYS A 70 20.67 -1.28 2.56
N ILE A 71 21.77 -0.54 2.61
CA ILE A 71 22.99 -0.96 3.32
C ILE A 71 22.68 -1.10 4.83
N PHE A 72 23.44 -1.94 5.51
CA PHE A 72 23.31 -2.21 6.98
C PHE A 72 21.92 -2.76 7.40
N GLY A 73 21.30 -3.60 6.56
CA GLY A 73 20.03 -4.24 6.88
C GLY A 73 18.81 -3.30 6.92
N ARG A 74 18.99 -2.02 6.58
CA ARG A 74 17.89 -1.08 6.40
C ARG A 74 17.12 -1.40 5.13
N PHE A 75 15.87 -0.94 5.06
CA PHE A 75 15.05 -1.04 3.85
C PHE A 75 14.14 0.20 3.75
N SER A 76 13.67 0.45 2.55
CA SER A 76 12.57 1.38 2.31
C SER A 76 11.40 0.61 1.69
N GLN A 77 10.20 1.10 1.94
CA GLN A 77 8.99 0.54 1.37
C GLN A 77 8.07 1.66 0.86
N LEU A 78 7.37 1.37 -0.22
CA LEU A 78 6.22 2.13 -0.67
C LEU A 78 5.03 1.17 -0.67
N VAL A 79 3.90 1.63 -0.20
CA VAL A 79 2.68 0.83 -0.15
C VAL A 79 1.61 1.51 -0.98
N PHE A 80 0.95 0.74 -1.84
CA PHE A 80 -0.08 1.20 -2.76
C PHE A 80 -1.34 0.37 -2.52
N PRO A 81 -2.25 0.83 -1.62
CA PRO A 81 -3.56 0.21 -1.48
C PRO A 81 -4.33 0.29 -2.80
N TYR A 82 -5.02 -0.78 -3.18
CA TYR A 82 -5.68 -0.86 -4.49
C TYR A 82 -6.81 0.16 -4.65
N ASP A 83 -7.49 0.53 -3.58
CA ASP A 83 -8.51 1.58 -3.54
C ASP A 83 -7.96 2.98 -3.85
N GLN A 84 -6.65 3.20 -3.59
CA GLN A 84 -5.96 4.46 -3.88
C GLN A 84 -5.32 4.51 -5.27
N ILE A 85 -5.30 3.40 -6.01
CA ILE A 85 -4.77 3.36 -7.38
C ILE A 85 -5.87 3.78 -8.36
N SER A 86 -5.67 4.92 -9.01
CA SER A 86 -6.60 5.46 -10.01
C SER A 86 -6.27 4.99 -11.42
N SER A 87 -4.99 4.79 -11.75
CA SER A 87 -4.53 4.39 -13.08
C SER A 87 -3.25 3.55 -13.00
N VAL A 88 -3.14 2.58 -13.92
CA VAL A 88 -1.95 1.73 -14.10
C VAL A 88 -1.59 1.69 -15.57
N ARG A 89 -0.41 2.19 -15.93
CA ARG A 89 0.10 2.19 -17.30
C ARG A 89 1.42 1.45 -17.37
N CYS A 90 1.60 0.66 -18.42
CA CYS A 90 2.88 0.03 -18.73
C CYS A 90 3.37 0.57 -20.07
N HIS A 91 4.58 1.09 -20.11
CA HIS A 91 5.27 1.53 -21.31
C HIS A 91 6.42 0.59 -21.61
N LYS A 92 6.51 0.17 -22.87
CA LYS A 92 7.60 -0.70 -23.34
C LYS A 92 8.80 0.17 -23.75
N GLY A 93 9.86 0.12 -22.94
CA GLY A 93 11.09 0.83 -23.22
C GLY A 93 12.11 -0.01 -23.99
N MET A 94 13.17 0.64 -24.51
CA MET A 94 14.26 -0.08 -25.20
C MET A 94 15.03 -1.03 -24.28
N ILE A 95 15.30 -0.63 -23.04
CA ILE A 95 16.13 -1.38 -22.07
C ILE A 95 15.26 -2.25 -21.15
N GLY A 96 14.01 -1.90 -20.92
CA GLY A 96 13.06 -2.59 -20.05
C GLY A 96 11.73 -1.89 -20.03
N ASP A 97 10.76 -2.49 -19.36
CA ASP A 97 9.44 -1.92 -19.21
C ASP A 97 9.43 -0.85 -18.10
N GLU A 98 8.49 0.08 -18.23
CA GLU A 98 8.22 1.13 -17.26
C GLU A 98 6.76 1.00 -16.81
N LEU A 99 6.54 0.94 -15.49
CA LEU A 99 5.22 0.89 -14.90
C LEU A 99 4.94 2.21 -14.17
N GLN A 100 3.89 2.90 -14.60
CA GLN A 100 3.39 4.11 -13.94
C GLN A 100 2.13 3.79 -13.15
N LEU A 101 2.16 4.09 -11.86
CA LEU A 101 1.03 4.00 -10.94
C LEU A 101 0.61 5.41 -10.55
N GLN A 102 -0.63 5.76 -10.84
CA GLN A 102 -1.23 6.99 -10.36
C GLN A 102 -1.97 6.70 -9.06
N VAL A 103 -1.49 7.26 -7.96
CA VAL A 103 -2.07 7.08 -6.63
C VAL A 103 -2.45 8.43 -6.03
N ALA A 104 -3.27 8.43 -4.99
CA ALA A 104 -3.75 9.66 -4.34
C ALA A 104 -2.61 10.61 -3.89
N SER A 105 -1.43 10.08 -3.56
CA SER A 105 -0.25 10.85 -3.16
C SER A 105 0.63 11.35 -4.31
N GLY A 106 0.25 11.11 -5.56
CA GLY A 106 0.99 11.48 -6.77
C GLY A 106 1.40 10.27 -7.62
N ASP A 107 2.14 10.52 -8.69
CA ASP A 107 2.59 9.48 -9.61
C ASP A 107 3.85 8.78 -9.08
N VAL A 108 3.86 7.45 -9.17
CA VAL A 108 5.01 6.61 -8.91
C VAL A 108 5.39 5.88 -10.18
N VAL A 109 6.64 5.99 -10.57
CA VAL A 109 7.14 5.35 -11.79
C VAL A 109 8.20 4.32 -11.40
N ILE A 110 8.04 3.10 -11.90
CA ILE A 110 8.98 1.99 -11.71
C ILE A 110 9.60 1.66 -13.06
N HIS A 111 10.88 1.97 -13.22
CA HIS A 111 11.66 1.75 -14.42
C HIS A 111 12.48 0.47 -14.37
N ALA A 112 13.07 0.11 -15.51
CA ALA A 112 14.01 -1.00 -15.67
C ALA A 112 13.42 -2.34 -15.19
N ILE A 113 12.13 -2.52 -15.35
CA ILE A 113 11.48 -3.83 -15.21
C ILE A 113 11.90 -4.69 -16.41
N PRO A 114 12.29 -5.96 -16.24
CA PRO A 114 12.62 -6.82 -17.36
C PRO A 114 11.48 -6.89 -18.38
N LYS A 115 11.80 -6.93 -19.68
CA LYS A 115 10.81 -6.94 -20.76
C LYS A 115 9.79 -8.07 -20.59
N GLY A 116 8.53 -7.71 -20.64
CA GLY A 116 7.38 -8.58 -20.46
C GLY A 116 6.89 -8.70 -19.02
N ASP A 117 7.77 -8.53 -18.03
CA ASP A 117 7.39 -8.59 -16.61
C ASP A 117 6.52 -7.37 -16.22
N GLY A 118 6.73 -6.23 -16.90
CA GLY A 118 5.95 -5.00 -16.68
C GLY A 118 4.48 -5.15 -17.07
N ASP A 119 4.20 -5.80 -18.20
CA ASP A 119 2.82 -6.08 -18.63
C ASP A 119 2.11 -7.02 -17.64
N ILE A 120 2.80 -8.07 -17.20
CA ILE A 120 2.25 -9.03 -16.23
C ILE A 120 1.93 -8.32 -14.89
N ALA A 121 2.86 -7.52 -14.40
CA ALA A 121 2.65 -6.73 -13.20
C ALA A 121 1.48 -5.74 -13.34
N ALA A 122 1.42 -5.02 -14.46
CA ALA A 122 0.35 -4.07 -14.74
C ALA A 122 -1.01 -4.76 -14.80
N GLN A 123 -1.10 -5.91 -15.46
CA GLN A 123 -2.35 -6.67 -15.58
C GLN A 123 -2.82 -7.16 -14.19
N ASN A 124 -1.93 -7.78 -13.41
CA ASN A 124 -2.26 -8.20 -12.03
C ASN A 124 -2.81 -7.04 -11.18
N ILE A 125 -2.18 -5.86 -11.25
CA ILE A 125 -2.66 -4.70 -10.48
C ILE A 125 -4.03 -4.25 -10.98
N ARG A 126 -4.25 -4.17 -12.32
CA ARG A 126 -5.55 -3.77 -12.89
C ARG A 126 -6.66 -4.71 -12.47
N ASP A 127 -6.43 -6.02 -12.52
CA ASP A 127 -7.43 -7.03 -12.17
C ASP A 127 -7.80 -6.94 -10.68
N LEU A 128 -6.81 -6.72 -9.81
CA LEU A 128 -7.04 -6.55 -8.38
C LEU A 128 -7.76 -5.23 -8.07
N VAL A 129 -7.39 -4.13 -8.73
CA VAL A 129 -8.09 -2.84 -8.61
C VAL A 129 -9.53 -2.96 -9.11
N ALA A 130 -9.76 -3.65 -10.25
CA ALA A 130 -11.10 -3.89 -10.78
C ALA A 130 -11.94 -4.75 -9.85
N THR A 131 -11.36 -5.81 -9.29
CA THR A 131 -12.04 -6.69 -8.32
C THR A 131 -12.45 -5.93 -7.06
N MET A 132 -11.55 -5.08 -6.53
CA MET A 132 -11.85 -4.26 -5.35
C MET A 132 -12.92 -3.21 -5.62
N LYS A 133 -12.93 -2.63 -6.84
CA LYS A 133 -13.94 -1.63 -7.25
C LYS A 133 -15.28 -2.28 -7.65
N ALA A 134 -15.25 -3.52 -8.18
CA ALA A 134 -16.43 -4.27 -8.58
C ALA A 134 -17.12 -4.99 -7.41
N GLN A 135 -16.44 -5.22 -6.30
CA GLN A 135 -17.13 -5.55 -5.06
C GLN A 135 -17.89 -4.29 -4.66
N PRO A 136 -19.25 -4.25 -4.85
CA PRO A 136 -20.04 -3.23 -4.19
C PRO A 136 -19.65 -3.40 -2.73
N ALA A 137 -19.31 -2.33 -2.07
CA ALA A 137 -18.95 -2.33 -0.66
C ALA A 137 -19.92 -3.22 0.15
N LEU A 138 -19.67 -4.54 0.15
CA LEU A 138 -19.75 -5.25 1.40
C LEU A 138 -18.67 -4.54 2.20
N ALA A 139 -19.13 -3.46 2.80
CA ALA A 139 -18.38 -2.68 3.71
C ALA A 139 -17.49 -3.65 4.51
N VAL A 140 -16.17 -3.70 4.16
CA VAL A 140 -15.29 -3.49 5.28
C VAL A 140 -15.65 -2.08 5.67
N ALA A 141 -16.68 -1.94 6.46
CA ALA A 141 -16.82 -0.87 7.37
C ALA A 141 -15.40 -0.66 7.89
N ALA A 142 -14.72 0.40 7.50
CA ALA A 142 -13.86 1.08 8.48
C ALA A 142 -14.66 0.90 9.74
N PRO A 143 -14.15 0.25 10.82
CA PRO A 143 -14.97 0.06 11.97
C PRO A 143 -15.64 1.41 12.15
N GLN A 144 -16.91 1.52 11.77
CA GLN A 144 -17.76 2.52 12.34
C GLN A 144 -17.63 2.11 13.78
N THR A 145 -16.65 2.72 14.44
CA THR A 145 -16.58 2.66 15.87
C THR A 145 -17.94 3.16 16.21
N ASP A 146 -18.82 2.22 16.52
CA ASP A 146 -20.22 2.48 16.83
C ASP A 146 -20.16 3.69 17.75
N ILE A 147 -20.96 4.70 17.49
CA ILE A 147 -20.96 5.91 18.31
C ILE A 147 -21.03 5.51 19.78
N ALA A 148 -21.69 4.36 20.07
CA ALA A 148 -21.68 3.69 21.34
C ALA A 148 -20.28 3.29 21.81
N ASP A 149 -19.46 2.66 20.95
CA ASP A 149 -18.05 2.29 21.27
C ASP A 149 -17.16 3.50 21.50
N GLN A 150 -17.39 4.60 20.77
CA GLN A 150 -16.67 5.86 20.97
C GLN A 150 -17.03 6.51 22.31
N ILE A 151 -18.31 6.48 22.67
CA ILE A 151 -18.79 6.97 23.97
C ILE A 151 -18.23 6.12 25.10
N GLU A 152 -18.18 4.79 24.95
CA GLU A 152 -17.58 3.89 25.94
C GLU A 152 -16.08 4.16 26.14
N LYS A 153 -15.32 4.35 25.03
CA LYS A 153 -13.91 4.75 25.10
C LYS A 153 -13.71 6.10 25.80
N LEU A 154 -14.56 7.07 25.53
CA LEU A 154 -14.54 8.36 26.22
C LEU A 154 -14.84 8.19 27.72
N GLY A 155 -15.76 7.29 28.09
CA GLY A 155 -16.04 6.94 29.49
C GLY A 155 -14.81 6.39 30.21
N LYS A 156 -14.11 5.43 29.57
CA LYS A 156 -12.86 4.84 30.12
C LYS A 156 -11.73 5.87 30.25
N LEU A 157 -11.65 6.86 29.34
CA LEU A 157 -10.65 7.94 29.42
C LEU A 157 -10.96 8.90 30.58
N LYS A 158 -12.25 9.18 30.84
CA LYS A 158 -12.70 9.96 32.00
C LYS A 158 -12.37 9.23 33.31
N GLU A 159 -12.69 7.93 33.42
CA GLU A 159 -12.38 7.11 34.61
C GLU A 159 -10.88 7.09 34.94
N LYS A 160 -10.02 7.14 33.89
CA LYS A 160 -8.57 7.22 34.03
C LYS A 160 -8.06 8.65 34.31
N GLY A 161 -8.94 9.64 34.42
CA GLY A 161 -8.57 11.04 34.64
C GLY A 161 -7.87 11.73 33.49
N LEU A 162 -7.92 11.15 32.28
CA LEU A 162 -7.26 11.68 31.08
C LEU A 162 -8.07 12.75 30.37
N ILE A 163 -9.36 12.86 30.66
CA ILE A 163 -10.27 13.94 30.21
C ILE A 163 -11.15 14.38 31.36
N THR A 164 -11.55 15.66 31.34
CA THR A 164 -12.45 16.24 32.32
C THR A 164 -13.91 15.85 32.08
N GLU A 165 -14.77 16.10 33.07
CA GLU A 165 -16.24 15.91 32.95
C GLU A 165 -16.86 16.78 31.86
N GLU A 166 -16.39 18.01 31.73
CA GLU A 166 -16.83 18.96 30.70
C GLU A 166 -16.46 18.49 29.30
N GLU A 167 -15.20 18.06 29.11
CA GLU A 167 -14.71 17.52 27.83
C GLU A 167 -15.45 16.25 27.41
N PHE A 168 -15.75 15.36 28.37
CA PHE A 168 -16.54 14.17 28.12
C PHE A 168 -17.96 14.54 27.65
N LYS A 169 -18.65 15.45 28.33
CA LYS A 169 -20.01 15.91 27.96
C LYS A 169 -20.03 16.52 26.57
N GLN A 170 -19.07 17.40 26.27
CA GLN A 170 -18.98 18.06 24.97
C GLN A 170 -18.76 17.08 23.84
N LYS A 171 -17.76 16.19 23.96
CA LYS A 171 -17.47 15.16 22.95
C LYS A 171 -18.61 14.16 22.76
N LYS A 172 -19.28 13.75 23.85
CA LYS A 172 -20.46 12.89 23.78
C LYS A 172 -21.62 13.58 23.02
N SER A 173 -21.87 14.85 23.28
CA SER A 173 -22.92 15.64 22.58
C SER A 173 -22.60 15.76 21.08
N ASP A 174 -21.33 15.98 20.71
CA ASP A 174 -20.89 16.10 19.32
C ASP A 174 -20.99 14.77 18.57
N LEU A 175 -20.76 13.64 19.23
CA LEU A 175 -20.94 12.30 18.66
C LEU A 175 -22.43 11.98 18.45
N LEU A 176 -23.30 12.33 19.39
CA LEU A 176 -24.74 12.09 19.29
C LEU A 176 -25.43 12.97 18.22
N LYS A 177 -24.87 14.13 17.86
CA LYS A 177 -25.37 14.98 16.75
C LYS A 177 -25.07 14.41 15.37
N ARG A 178 -24.24 13.37 15.28
CA ARG A 178 -23.84 12.70 14.01
C ARG A 178 -24.65 11.42 13.74
N LEU A 179 -25.60 11.08 14.64
CA LEU A 179 -26.64 10.07 14.45
C LEU A 179 -27.80 10.65 13.62
#